data_a7b67c8197c25c3ddaee857165317f34
#
_entry.id   a7b67c8197c25c3ddaee857165317f34
#
_cell.length_a   1.000
_cell.length_b   1.000
_cell.length_c   1.000
_cell.angle_alpha   90.00
_cell.angle_beta   90.00
_cell.angle_gamma   90.00
#
_symmetry.space_group_name_H-M   'P 1'
#
loop_
_entity.id
_entity.type
_entity.pdbx_description
1 polymer ?
#
loop_
_entity_poly.entity_id
_entity_poly.type
_entity_poly.pdbx_seq_one_letter_code
_entity_poly.pdbx_strand_id
1 'polypeptide(L)'
;AGWAVAMLGALRPEAVGPIIMNGAPLSFWAGMAGKNPMRYRGGWTGGVWMASLFSDLGNGIFDGANLMAGFEDLNLSRTLWDKQYYVWANIDTEEERYLEFERWWNGFFKLTGKEIHFIVDELFVGNRLEKGRIQMNGQDIDLKNLKGPVFVFASQGDNITPPQQALNWIPAVWKTVDDIRRHKRVIIYMVHETIGHLGIFVSGPVSRKEHKEMISSIDQADLLAPGLYEMTITEGDESSIHDVRFETRDMDDIRALDDQADDEAVFGPVARLSTLNDLSYRLMVRPFVQSLITEPLAEGIRQLHPLRISKYGFSDLNPWMLPFKPLAEHARSNRQRVDDTNPLMAMEKQVSANISASLD
;
A
#
# COMPACT_ATOMS: atom_id res chain seq x y z
N ALA A 1 -6.15 0.53 3.91
CA ALA A 1 -7.42 0.56 4.65
C ALA A 1 -7.60 1.82 5.50
N GLY A 2 -6.55 2.66 5.70
CA GLY A 2 -6.67 3.88 6.50
C GLY A 2 -7.69 4.88 5.97
N TRP A 3 -7.83 5.01 4.65
CA TRP A 3 -8.90 5.81 4.03
C TRP A 3 -10.31 5.37 4.49
N ALA A 4 -10.54 4.07 4.67
CA ALA A 4 -11.84 3.57 5.12
C ALA A 4 -12.13 3.95 6.58
N VAL A 5 -11.10 3.93 7.45
CA VAL A 5 -11.21 4.39 8.84
C VAL A 5 -11.46 5.89 8.90
N ALA A 6 -10.76 6.69 8.08
CA ALA A 6 -10.98 8.12 7.97
C ALA A 6 -12.43 8.45 7.51
N MET A 7 -12.92 7.73 6.49
CA MET A 7 -14.31 7.86 6.03
C MET A 7 -15.32 7.49 7.13
N LEU A 8 -15.09 6.39 7.84
CA LEU A 8 -15.94 5.98 8.96
C LEU A 8 -15.96 7.04 10.06
N GLY A 9 -14.78 7.55 10.46
CA GLY A 9 -14.67 8.60 11.45
C GLY A 9 -15.34 9.91 11.04
N ALA A 10 -15.32 10.23 9.75
CA ALA A 10 -16.01 11.41 9.21
C ALA A 10 -17.55 11.25 9.15
N LEU A 11 -18.03 10.02 8.86
CA LEU A 11 -19.47 9.71 8.79
C LEU A 11 -20.11 9.45 10.16
N ARG A 12 -19.36 8.80 11.05
CA ARG A 12 -19.86 8.36 12.35
C ARG A 12 -18.87 8.77 13.47
N PRO A 13 -18.64 10.09 13.63
CA PRO A 13 -17.66 10.59 14.57
C PRO A 13 -17.97 10.26 16.04
N GLU A 14 -19.20 9.86 16.33
CA GLU A 14 -19.63 9.39 17.66
C GLU A 14 -19.24 7.92 17.94
N ALA A 15 -18.95 7.16 16.91
CA ALA A 15 -18.61 5.73 17.00
C ALA A 15 -17.11 5.46 16.94
N VAL A 16 -16.28 6.50 16.69
CA VAL A 16 -14.84 6.37 16.48
C VAL A 16 -14.09 7.29 17.44
N GLY A 17 -13.12 6.73 18.16
CA GLY A 17 -12.17 7.47 19.00
C GLY A 17 -10.97 7.99 18.21
N PRO A 18 -9.76 8.01 18.81
CA PRO A 18 -8.52 8.34 18.12
C PRO A 18 -8.29 7.44 16.90
N ILE A 19 -7.78 8.01 15.83
CA ILE A 19 -7.52 7.30 14.56
C ILE A 19 -6.02 7.25 14.32
N ILE A 20 -5.50 6.06 14.05
CA ILE A 20 -4.11 5.87 13.62
C ILE A 20 -4.11 5.36 12.18
N MET A 21 -3.45 6.11 11.30
CA MET A 21 -3.33 5.79 9.87
C MET A 21 -1.86 5.56 9.52
N ASN A 22 -1.50 4.31 9.27
CA ASN A 22 -0.15 3.90 8.92
C ASN A 22 -0.03 3.69 7.41
N GLY A 23 0.83 4.44 6.73
CA GLY A 23 1.06 4.33 5.29
C GLY A 23 -0.24 4.40 4.48
N ALA A 24 -1.16 5.28 4.85
CA ALA A 24 -2.50 5.33 4.28
C ALA A 24 -2.69 6.56 3.39
N PRO A 25 -2.97 6.37 2.07
CA PRO A 25 -3.22 7.49 1.18
C PRO A 25 -4.60 8.09 1.42
N LEU A 26 -4.68 9.42 1.54
CA LEU A 26 -5.90 10.20 1.49
C LEU A 26 -5.87 11.24 0.34
N SER A 27 -4.66 11.60 -0.11
CA SER A 27 -4.39 12.43 -1.30
C SER A 27 -3.77 11.57 -2.38
N PHE A 28 -4.59 10.92 -3.20
CA PHE A 28 -4.12 9.87 -4.13
C PHE A 28 -3.31 10.41 -5.32
N TRP A 29 -3.44 11.69 -5.65
CA TRP A 29 -2.69 12.32 -6.72
C TRP A 29 -1.34 12.87 -6.26
N ALA A 30 -1.20 13.14 -4.97
CA ALA A 30 0.00 13.73 -4.39
C ALA A 30 1.24 12.83 -4.56
N GLY A 31 2.40 13.46 -4.66
CA GLY A 31 3.70 12.82 -4.83
C GLY A 31 4.61 13.66 -5.68
N MET A 32 5.87 13.27 -5.79
CA MET A 32 6.87 14.04 -6.55
C MET A 32 6.84 13.69 -8.04
N ALA A 33 7.06 14.68 -8.90
CA ALA A 33 7.11 14.52 -10.35
C ALA A 33 8.10 13.43 -10.78
N GLY A 34 7.64 12.55 -11.66
CA GLY A 34 8.46 11.41 -12.15
C GLY A 34 8.75 10.32 -11.14
N LYS A 35 8.23 10.43 -9.90
CA LYS A 35 8.34 9.43 -8.84
C LYS A 35 6.98 8.83 -8.50
N ASN A 36 6.98 7.87 -7.56
CA ASN A 36 5.77 7.27 -7.01
C ASN A 36 4.86 6.66 -8.10
N PRO A 37 5.28 5.57 -8.74
CA PRO A 37 4.64 5.01 -9.94
C PRO A 37 3.18 4.61 -9.73
N MET A 38 2.74 4.33 -8.50
CA MET A 38 1.35 3.96 -8.21
C MET A 38 0.35 5.06 -8.56
N ARG A 39 0.70 6.33 -8.45
CA ARG A 39 -0.18 7.45 -8.81
C ARG A 39 -0.49 7.51 -10.32
N TYR A 40 0.42 7.02 -11.16
CA TYR A 40 0.27 7.00 -12.62
C TYR A 40 -0.50 5.78 -13.15
N ARG A 41 -0.64 4.72 -12.36
CA ARG A 41 -1.25 3.47 -12.83
C ARG A 41 -2.69 3.63 -13.30
N GLY A 42 -3.51 4.41 -12.62
CA GLY A 42 -4.88 4.69 -13.03
C GLY A 42 -4.98 5.29 -14.44
N GLY A 43 -4.03 6.17 -14.80
CA GLY A 43 -3.93 6.76 -16.14
C GLY A 43 -3.41 5.78 -17.18
N TRP A 44 -2.39 5.02 -16.85
CA TRP A 44 -1.77 4.07 -17.76
C TRP A 44 -2.73 2.98 -18.26
N THR A 45 -3.55 2.44 -17.38
CA THR A 45 -4.54 1.41 -17.71
C THR A 45 -5.83 1.96 -18.31
N GLY A 46 -5.93 3.27 -18.53
CA GLY A 46 -7.15 3.92 -19.03
C GLY A 46 -8.23 4.10 -17.99
N GLY A 47 -7.93 3.83 -16.73
CA GLY A 47 -8.79 4.12 -15.58
C GLY A 47 -9.72 3.00 -15.15
N VAL A 48 -10.92 3.36 -14.72
CA VAL A 48 -11.87 2.50 -13.99
C VAL A 48 -12.41 1.32 -14.81
N TRP A 49 -12.52 1.46 -16.13
CA TRP A 49 -13.10 0.44 -16.99
C TRP A 49 -12.39 -0.91 -16.90
N MET A 50 -11.06 -0.91 -16.64
CA MET A 50 -10.30 -2.16 -16.46
C MET A 50 -10.73 -2.91 -15.19
N ALA A 51 -10.94 -2.20 -14.10
CA ALA A 51 -11.46 -2.80 -12.87
C ALA A 51 -12.89 -3.36 -13.08
N SER A 52 -13.70 -2.66 -13.85
CA SER A 52 -15.03 -3.12 -14.27
C SER A 52 -14.95 -4.38 -15.12
N LEU A 53 -14.06 -4.42 -16.13
CA LEU A 53 -13.84 -5.59 -16.98
C LEU A 53 -13.37 -6.80 -16.18
N PHE A 54 -12.35 -6.66 -15.34
CA PHE A 54 -11.86 -7.78 -14.52
C PHE A 54 -12.92 -8.29 -13.55
N SER A 55 -13.77 -7.41 -13.03
CA SER A 55 -14.89 -7.82 -12.19
C SER A 55 -15.94 -8.60 -12.98
N ASP A 56 -16.27 -8.16 -14.19
CA ASP A 56 -17.25 -8.83 -15.04
C ASP A 56 -16.71 -10.18 -15.55
N LEU A 57 -15.41 -10.28 -15.89
CA LEU A 57 -14.74 -11.56 -16.19
C LEU A 57 -14.72 -12.51 -14.98
N GLY A 58 -14.78 -12.00 -13.77
CA GLY A 58 -14.93 -12.76 -12.54
C GLY A 58 -16.39 -12.97 -12.10
N ASN A 59 -17.38 -12.82 -13.00
CA ASN A 59 -18.80 -12.92 -12.69
C ASN A 59 -19.25 -11.99 -11.55
N GLY A 60 -18.84 -10.73 -11.62
CA GLY A 60 -19.12 -9.68 -10.60
C GLY A 60 -18.14 -9.66 -9.42
N ILE A 61 -17.16 -10.54 -9.41
CA ILE A 61 -16.12 -10.62 -8.38
C ILE A 61 -14.77 -10.27 -8.98
N PHE A 62 -14.14 -9.22 -8.42
CA PHE A 62 -12.78 -8.86 -8.75
C PHE A 62 -11.78 -9.79 -8.02
N ASP A 63 -10.90 -10.42 -8.77
CA ASP A 63 -9.86 -11.26 -8.20
C ASP A 63 -8.68 -10.40 -7.68
N GLY A 64 -8.37 -10.52 -6.39
CA GLY A 64 -7.24 -9.83 -5.76
C GLY A 64 -5.89 -10.18 -6.36
N ALA A 65 -5.75 -11.28 -7.11
CA ALA A 65 -4.54 -11.58 -7.84
C ALA A 65 -4.17 -10.47 -8.85
N ASN A 66 -5.17 -9.81 -9.47
CA ASN A 66 -4.93 -8.67 -10.36
C ASN A 66 -4.37 -7.44 -9.62
N LEU A 67 -4.80 -7.23 -8.35
CA LEU A 67 -4.25 -6.17 -7.51
C LEU A 67 -2.80 -6.49 -7.11
N MET A 68 -2.56 -7.75 -6.70
CA MET A 68 -1.23 -8.20 -6.29
C MET A 68 -0.23 -8.17 -7.46
N ALA A 69 -0.64 -8.53 -8.67
CA ALA A 69 0.19 -8.37 -9.87
C ALA A 69 0.65 -6.92 -10.04
N GLY A 70 -0.24 -5.96 -9.78
CA GLY A 70 0.10 -4.55 -9.81
C GLY A 70 1.18 -4.14 -8.81
N PHE A 71 1.24 -4.77 -7.64
CA PHE A 71 2.31 -4.52 -6.67
C PHE A 71 3.62 -5.25 -7.03
N GLU A 72 3.52 -6.47 -7.54
CA GLU A 72 4.69 -7.24 -7.99
C GLU A 72 5.43 -6.52 -9.14
N ASP A 73 4.71 -5.87 -10.05
CA ASP A 73 5.29 -5.10 -11.16
C ASP A 73 6.02 -3.81 -10.73
N LEU A 74 5.88 -3.35 -9.47
CA LEU A 74 6.57 -2.14 -9.00
C LEU A 74 8.05 -2.34 -8.76
N ASN A 75 8.49 -3.58 -8.59
CA ASN A 75 9.87 -3.93 -8.32
C ASN A 75 10.16 -5.31 -8.90
N LEU A 76 10.53 -5.34 -10.18
CA LEU A 76 10.74 -6.58 -10.92
C LEU A 76 11.95 -7.35 -10.43
N SER A 77 13.02 -6.68 -10.04
CA SER A 77 14.20 -7.35 -9.48
C SER A 77 13.84 -8.13 -8.22
N ARG A 78 13.08 -7.52 -7.30
CA ARG A 78 12.62 -8.18 -6.08
C ARG A 78 11.68 -9.35 -6.37
N THR A 79 10.72 -9.15 -7.28
CA THR A 79 9.70 -10.16 -7.60
C THR A 79 10.29 -11.39 -8.28
N LEU A 80 11.20 -11.18 -9.25
CA LEU A 80 11.70 -12.25 -10.11
C LEU A 80 13.02 -12.86 -9.62
N TRP A 81 13.80 -12.16 -8.80
CA TRP A 81 15.14 -12.60 -8.43
C TRP A 81 15.48 -12.41 -6.94
N ASP A 82 15.54 -11.19 -6.42
CA ASP A 82 16.16 -10.89 -5.11
C ASP A 82 15.54 -11.66 -3.95
N LYS A 83 14.22 -11.77 -3.93
CA LYS A 83 13.49 -12.49 -2.90
C LYS A 83 13.84 -13.98 -2.88
N GLN A 84 13.91 -14.61 -4.04
CA GLN A 84 14.26 -16.02 -4.20
C GLN A 84 15.73 -16.27 -3.87
N TYR A 85 16.61 -15.41 -4.38
CA TYR A 85 18.04 -15.49 -4.08
C TYR A 85 18.31 -15.29 -2.58
N TYR A 86 17.64 -14.35 -1.93
CA TYR A 86 17.77 -14.11 -0.50
C TYR A 86 17.40 -15.37 0.32
N VAL A 87 16.27 -16.00 0.00
CA VAL A 87 15.86 -17.25 0.64
C VAL A 87 16.86 -18.37 0.40
N TRP A 88 17.32 -18.52 -0.84
CA TRP A 88 18.31 -19.54 -1.19
C TRP A 88 19.64 -19.33 -0.42
N ALA A 89 20.13 -18.10 -0.36
CA ALA A 89 21.37 -17.76 0.36
C ALA A 89 21.26 -17.91 1.90
N ASN A 90 20.04 -17.81 2.45
CA ASN A 90 19.78 -17.85 3.89
C ASN A 90 18.78 -18.96 4.28
N ILE A 91 18.77 -20.07 3.56
CA ILE A 91 17.74 -21.12 3.68
C ILE A 91 17.60 -21.70 5.10
N ASP A 92 18.66 -21.65 5.90
CA ASP A 92 18.65 -22.17 7.28
C ASP A 92 17.82 -21.33 8.25
N THR A 93 17.62 -20.04 7.96
CA THR A 93 16.99 -19.08 8.86
C THR A 93 15.72 -18.44 8.28
N GLU A 94 15.57 -18.39 6.96
CA GLU A 94 14.54 -17.61 6.29
C GLU A 94 13.39 -18.45 5.71
N GLU A 95 13.49 -19.79 5.69
CA GLU A 95 12.49 -20.66 5.05
C GLU A 95 11.10 -20.42 5.65
N GLU A 96 10.96 -20.47 6.98
CA GLU A 96 9.67 -20.36 7.65
C GLU A 96 9.04 -18.98 7.44
N ARG A 97 9.81 -17.92 7.67
CA ARG A 97 9.38 -16.52 7.47
C ARG A 97 8.95 -16.25 6.03
N TYR A 98 9.71 -16.78 5.07
CA TYR A 98 9.37 -16.66 3.65
C TYR A 98 8.03 -17.35 3.33
N LEU A 99 7.85 -18.58 3.80
CA LEU A 99 6.62 -19.33 3.54
C LEU A 99 5.39 -18.70 4.21
N GLU A 100 5.53 -18.14 5.41
CA GLU A 100 4.47 -17.40 6.08
C GLU A 100 4.08 -16.15 5.30
N PHE A 101 5.08 -15.36 4.89
CA PHE A 101 4.85 -14.17 4.06
C PHE A 101 4.18 -14.52 2.74
N GLU A 102 4.67 -15.55 2.03
CA GLU A 102 4.12 -15.96 0.73
C GLU A 102 2.67 -16.49 0.87
N ARG A 103 2.32 -17.19 1.93
CA ARG A 103 0.94 -17.62 2.18
C ARG A 103 0.01 -16.43 2.37
N TRP A 104 0.44 -15.43 3.13
CA TRP A 104 -0.34 -14.20 3.33
C TRP A 104 -0.44 -13.38 2.05
N TRP A 105 0.69 -13.11 1.40
CA TRP A 105 0.78 -12.29 0.19
C TRP A 105 -0.07 -12.86 -0.96
N ASN A 106 -0.14 -14.16 -1.04
CA ASN A 106 -0.83 -14.88 -2.09
C ASN A 106 -2.24 -15.37 -1.69
N GLY A 107 -2.78 -14.85 -0.63
CA GLY A 107 -4.16 -15.10 -0.21
C GLY A 107 -5.20 -14.64 -1.25
N PHE A 108 -4.86 -13.68 -2.09
CA PHE A 108 -5.69 -13.15 -3.20
C PHE A 108 -7.14 -12.92 -2.80
N PHE A 109 -7.35 -12.04 -1.83
CA PHE A 109 -8.69 -11.70 -1.35
C PHE A 109 -9.56 -11.17 -2.50
N LYS A 110 -10.81 -11.61 -2.53
CA LYS A 110 -11.79 -11.22 -3.52
C LYS A 110 -12.53 -9.96 -3.06
N LEU A 111 -12.82 -9.07 -4.02
CA LEU A 111 -13.67 -7.90 -3.81
C LEU A 111 -14.88 -8.00 -4.73
N THR A 112 -16.00 -7.43 -4.32
CA THR A 112 -17.10 -7.25 -5.26
C THR A 112 -16.73 -6.20 -6.32
N GLY A 113 -17.35 -6.31 -7.50
CA GLY A 113 -17.13 -5.31 -8.55
C GLY A 113 -17.48 -3.88 -8.12
N LYS A 114 -18.44 -3.72 -7.17
CA LYS A 114 -18.79 -2.42 -6.61
C LYS A 114 -17.69 -1.85 -5.72
N GLU A 115 -17.08 -2.70 -4.90
CA GLU A 115 -15.99 -2.27 -3.99
C GLU A 115 -14.76 -1.82 -4.77
N ILE A 116 -14.29 -2.64 -5.70
CA ILE A 116 -13.11 -2.26 -6.49
C ILE A 116 -13.38 -1.05 -7.39
N HIS A 117 -14.59 -0.95 -7.97
CA HIS A 117 -14.98 0.20 -8.76
C HIS A 117 -14.95 1.47 -7.91
N PHE A 118 -15.54 1.44 -6.70
CA PHE A 118 -15.49 2.57 -5.76
C PHE A 118 -14.05 2.97 -5.42
N ILE A 119 -13.21 2.01 -5.06
CA ILE A 119 -11.80 2.27 -4.70
C ILE A 119 -11.06 2.95 -5.85
N VAL A 120 -11.21 2.43 -7.07
CA VAL A 120 -10.48 2.96 -8.23
C VAL A 120 -11.06 4.31 -8.68
N ASP A 121 -12.37 4.44 -8.79
CA ASP A 121 -13.03 5.65 -9.29
C ASP A 121 -12.99 6.81 -8.30
N GLU A 122 -13.39 6.57 -7.05
CA GLU A 122 -13.51 7.65 -6.06
C GLU A 122 -12.16 8.08 -5.49
N LEU A 123 -11.26 7.12 -5.28
CA LEU A 123 -9.99 7.36 -4.61
C LEU A 123 -8.84 7.54 -5.61
N PHE A 124 -8.41 6.48 -6.30
CA PHE A 124 -7.21 6.53 -7.14
C PHE A 124 -7.33 7.48 -8.34
N VAL A 125 -8.41 7.35 -9.10
CA VAL A 125 -8.60 8.16 -10.32
C VAL A 125 -9.23 9.50 -10.01
N GLY A 126 -10.21 9.54 -9.10
CA GLY A 126 -10.98 10.74 -8.80
C GLY A 126 -10.35 11.65 -7.76
N ASN A 127 -9.55 11.10 -6.84
CA ASN A 127 -9.00 11.83 -5.69
C ASN A 127 -10.10 12.65 -4.96
N ARG A 128 -11.28 12.02 -4.78
CA ARG A 128 -12.47 12.74 -4.32
C ARG A 128 -12.56 12.85 -2.80
N LEU A 129 -11.78 12.02 -2.06
CA LEU A 129 -11.83 12.00 -0.59
C LEU A 129 -11.31 13.32 -0.01
N GLU A 130 -10.12 13.76 -0.39
CA GLU A 130 -9.57 15.03 0.09
C GLU A 130 -10.40 16.25 -0.35
N LYS A 131 -11.10 16.11 -1.48
CA LYS A 131 -11.95 17.17 -2.05
C LYS A 131 -13.35 17.23 -1.41
N GLY A 132 -13.67 16.32 -0.46
CA GLY A 132 -15.00 16.23 0.17
C GLY A 132 -16.13 15.96 -0.85
N ARG A 133 -15.85 15.18 -1.92
CA ARG A 133 -16.80 14.92 -3.01
C ARG A 133 -17.33 13.49 -3.02
N ILE A 134 -17.02 12.70 -2.00
CA ILE A 134 -17.56 11.35 -1.85
C ILE A 134 -18.88 11.43 -1.11
N GLN A 135 -19.90 10.77 -1.65
CA GLN A 135 -21.18 10.59 -0.98
C GLN A 135 -21.40 9.12 -0.60
N MET A 136 -21.84 8.89 0.62
CA MET A 136 -22.21 7.56 1.09
C MET A 136 -23.57 7.62 1.80
N ASN A 137 -24.52 6.82 1.34
CA ASN A 137 -25.90 6.83 1.87
C ASN A 137 -26.56 8.22 1.89
N GLY A 138 -26.27 9.07 0.90
CA GLY A 138 -26.80 10.42 0.79
C GLY A 138 -26.13 11.45 1.71
N GLN A 139 -25.05 11.11 2.39
CA GLN A 139 -24.26 12.02 3.21
C GLN A 139 -22.90 12.27 2.55
N ASP A 140 -22.46 13.52 2.53
CA ASP A 140 -21.12 13.89 2.09
C ASP A 140 -20.09 13.50 3.15
N ILE A 141 -18.97 12.93 2.70
CA ILE A 141 -17.84 12.60 3.55
C ILE A 141 -16.93 13.82 3.62
N ASP A 142 -16.97 14.51 4.76
CA ASP A 142 -16.10 15.65 5.04
C ASP A 142 -15.11 15.27 6.15
N LEU A 143 -13.82 15.24 5.82
CA LEU A 143 -12.75 14.91 6.77
C LEU A 143 -12.65 15.93 7.93
N LYS A 144 -13.27 17.10 7.82
CA LYS A 144 -13.42 18.06 8.94
C LYS A 144 -14.26 17.52 10.09
N ASN A 145 -15.07 16.49 9.83
CA ASN A 145 -15.92 15.87 10.85
C ASN A 145 -15.15 14.89 11.76
N LEU A 146 -13.91 14.56 11.46
CA LEU A 146 -13.06 13.75 12.36
C LEU A 146 -12.94 14.45 13.72
N LYS A 147 -13.35 13.80 14.82
CA LYS A 147 -13.43 14.42 16.16
C LYS A 147 -12.26 14.09 17.05
N GLY A 148 -11.84 12.85 17.11
CA GLY A 148 -10.71 12.41 17.94
C GLY A 148 -9.37 12.87 17.37
N PRO A 149 -8.29 12.71 18.14
CA PRO A 149 -6.93 12.87 17.62
C PRO A 149 -6.68 11.96 16.42
N VAL A 150 -6.00 12.49 15.40
CA VAL A 150 -5.62 11.74 14.20
C VAL A 150 -4.11 11.63 14.15
N PHE A 151 -3.61 10.40 14.18
CA PHE A 151 -2.20 10.09 13.99
C PHE A 151 -1.98 9.61 12.56
N VAL A 152 -0.98 10.15 11.88
CA VAL A 152 -0.58 9.74 10.53
C VAL A 152 0.87 9.33 10.55
N PHE A 153 1.13 8.05 10.30
CA PHE A 153 2.49 7.54 10.11
C PHE A 153 2.80 7.40 8.62
N ALA A 154 3.80 8.11 8.16
CA ALA A 154 4.30 8.10 6.79
C ALA A 154 5.79 7.75 6.76
N SER A 155 6.34 7.42 5.60
CA SER A 155 7.76 7.14 5.43
C SER A 155 8.30 7.63 4.10
N GLN A 156 9.48 8.23 4.09
CA GLN A 156 10.20 8.61 2.88
C GLN A 156 10.62 7.39 2.04
N GLY A 157 10.82 6.23 2.69
CA GLY A 157 11.13 4.97 2.00
C GLY A 157 9.91 4.28 1.39
N ASP A 158 8.70 4.79 1.59
CA ASP A 158 7.47 4.21 1.06
C ASP A 158 7.20 4.70 -0.37
N ASN A 159 7.44 3.83 -1.35
CA ASN A 159 7.18 4.11 -2.76
C ASN A 159 5.74 3.83 -3.21
N ILE A 160 4.91 3.23 -2.34
CA ILE A 160 3.50 2.92 -2.61
C ILE A 160 2.59 4.04 -2.10
N THR A 161 2.79 4.43 -0.83
CA THR A 161 2.10 5.57 -0.21
C THR A 161 3.14 6.53 0.36
N PRO A 162 3.73 7.38 -0.48
CA PRO A 162 4.73 8.35 -0.03
C PRO A 162 4.13 9.36 0.95
N PRO A 163 4.94 10.10 1.72
CA PRO A 163 4.47 11.08 2.70
C PRO A 163 3.45 12.07 2.13
N GLN A 164 3.60 12.48 0.88
CA GLN A 164 2.68 13.38 0.20
C GLN A 164 1.26 12.80 0.15
N GLN A 165 1.10 11.53 -0.24
CA GLN A 165 -0.21 10.89 -0.29
C GLN A 165 -0.84 10.71 1.09
N ALA A 166 -0.03 10.54 2.13
CA ALA A 166 -0.51 10.40 3.49
C ALA A 166 -0.85 11.74 4.16
N LEU A 167 -0.22 12.86 3.75
CA LEU A 167 -0.25 14.11 4.50
C LEU A 167 -0.87 15.30 3.75
N ASN A 168 -0.86 15.36 2.40
CA ASN A 168 -1.34 16.53 1.66
C ASN A 168 -2.84 16.81 1.82
N TRP A 169 -3.62 15.83 2.27
CA TRP A 169 -5.02 16.06 2.64
C TRP A 169 -5.15 17.10 3.76
N ILE A 170 -4.14 17.25 4.63
CA ILE A 170 -4.17 18.20 5.75
C ILE A 170 -4.29 19.62 5.23
N PRO A 171 -3.35 20.18 4.43
CA PRO A 171 -3.50 21.50 3.86
C PRO A 171 -4.63 21.61 2.82
N ALA A 172 -5.03 20.50 2.16
CA ALA A 172 -6.15 20.50 1.23
C ALA A 172 -7.49 20.74 1.96
N VAL A 173 -7.71 20.09 3.09
CA VAL A 173 -8.95 20.19 3.90
C VAL A 173 -8.97 21.43 4.78
N TRP A 174 -7.87 21.71 5.49
CA TRP A 174 -7.85 22.69 6.58
C TRP A 174 -7.34 24.09 6.20
N LYS A 175 -6.71 24.27 5.08
CA LYS A 175 -6.11 25.53 4.59
C LYS A 175 -5.07 26.16 5.52
N THR A 176 -5.36 26.32 6.81
CA THR A 176 -4.48 26.89 7.83
C THR A 176 -4.57 26.12 9.15
N VAL A 177 -3.56 26.22 10.00
CA VAL A 177 -3.58 25.64 11.36
C VAL A 177 -4.67 26.30 12.23
N ASP A 178 -4.96 27.57 12.01
CA ASP A 178 -6.06 28.23 12.72
C ASP A 178 -7.43 27.64 12.35
N ASP A 179 -7.57 27.07 11.17
CA ASP A 179 -8.75 26.33 10.78
C ASP A 179 -8.88 25.03 11.63
N ILE A 180 -7.78 24.30 11.81
CA ILE A 180 -7.71 23.14 12.69
C ILE A 180 -8.09 23.54 14.12
N ARG A 181 -7.51 24.62 14.63
CA ARG A 181 -7.78 25.14 15.99
C ARG A 181 -9.24 25.53 16.20
N ARG A 182 -9.84 26.26 15.24
CA ARG A 182 -11.26 26.67 15.30
C ARG A 182 -12.21 25.47 15.36
N HIS A 183 -11.87 24.38 14.68
CA HIS A 183 -12.65 23.16 14.71
C HIS A 183 -12.30 22.24 15.88
N LYS A 184 -11.38 22.66 16.75
CA LYS A 184 -10.91 21.92 17.93
C LYS A 184 -10.39 20.52 17.57
N ARG A 185 -9.52 20.44 16.53
CA ARG A 185 -8.91 19.19 16.09
C ARG A 185 -7.46 19.09 16.50
N VAL A 186 -7.00 17.87 16.74
CA VAL A 186 -5.61 17.53 16.98
C VAL A 186 -5.19 16.59 15.86
N ILE A 187 -4.22 17.01 15.06
CA ILE A 187 -3.64 16.21 13.99
C ILE A 187 -2.15 16.06 14.29
N ILE A 188 -1.71 14.82 14.35
CA ILE A 188 -0.34 14.44 14.67
C ILE A 188 0.20 13.63 13.50
N TYR A 189 1.36 13.96 13.00
CA TYR A 189 2.02 13.13 12.00
C TYR A 189 3.44 12.74 12.44
N MET A 190 3.94 11.65 11.88
CA MET A 190 5.30 11.19 12.02
C MET A 190 5.80 10.73 10.65
N VAL A 191 7.01 11.13 10.26
CA VAL A 191 7.66 10.73 9.02
C VAL A 191 8.92 9.93 9.33
N HIS A 192 8.92 8.65 8.96
CA HIS A 192 10.11 7.81 9.07
C HIS A 192 11.01 8.00 7.83
N GLU A 193 12.34 7.92 8.02
CA GLU A 193 13.30 8.24 6.95
C GLU A 193 13.36 7.18 5.83
N THR A 194 13.30 5.89 6.15
CA THR A 194 13.75 4.84 5.23
C THR A 194 12.84 3.63 5.08
N ILE A 195 11.84 3.45 5.96
CA ILE A 195 11.04 2.22 5.95
C ILE A 195 10.15 2.12 4.71
N GLY A 196 10.21 0.99 4.01
CA GLY A 196 9.32 0.72 2.88
C GLY A 196 7.89 0.38 3.32
N HIS A 197 6.92 0.46 2.40
CA HIS A 197 5.50 0.28 2.68
C HIS A 197 5.17 -0.95 3.53
N LEU A 198 5.61 -2.12 3.10
CA LEU A 198 5.36 -3.35 3.87
C LEU A 198 6.06 -3.34 5.23
N GLY A 199 7.24 -2.71 5.32
CA GLY A 199 7.98 -2.57 6.57
C GLY A 199 7.18 -1.82 7.64
N ILE A 200 6.34 -0.86 7.26
CA ILE A 200 5.43 -0.17 8.18
C ILE A 200 4.55 -1.16 8.96
N PHE A 201 4.12 -2.26 8.33
CA PHE A 201 3.17 -3.21 8.91
C PHE A 201 3.84 -4.45 9.52
N VAL A 202 4.95 -4.93 8.93
CA VAL A 202 5.54 -6.22 9.27
C VAL A 202 6.92 -6.12 9.92
N SER A 203 7.49 -4.93 10.04
CA SER A 203 8.79 -4.73 10.70
C SER A 203 8.66 -4.84 12.22
N GLY A 204 9.38 -5.79 12.82
CA GLY A 204 9.45 -5.92 14.28
C GLY A 204 10.05 -4.68 14.97
N PRO A 205 11.13 -4.06 14.48
CA PRO A 205 11.62 -2.77 14.99
C PRO A 205 10.55 -1.68 14.99
N VAL A 206 9.86 -1.43 13.86
CA VAL A 206 8.79 -0.43 13.75
C VAL A 206 7.64 -0.71 14.72
N SER A 207 7.24 -1.97 14.86
CA SER A 207 6.21 -2.34 15.83
C SER A 207 6.59 -2.04 17.28
N ARG A 208 7.84 -2.29 17.64
CA ARG A 208 8.35 -2.07 19.02
C ARG A 208 8.64 -0.62 19.36
N LYS A 209 8.87 0.23 18.37
CA LYS A 209 9.17 1.65 18.55
C LYS A 209 7.98 2.51 18.12
N GLU A 210 7.82 2.73 16.84
CA GLU A 210 6.86 3.71 16.31
C GLU A 210 5.40 3.35 16.66
N HIS A 211 4.95 2.12 16.42
CA HIS A 211 3.57 1.74 16.73
C HIS A 211 3.29 1.72 18.23
N LYS A 212 4.23 1.23 19.02
CA LYS A 212 4.09 1.20 20.48
C LYS A 212 3.98 2.61 21.03
N GLU A 213 4.87 3.52 20.60
CA GLU A 213 4.88 4.88 21.13
C GLU A 213 3.67 5.70 20.62
N MET A 214 3.18 5.50 19.41
CA MET A 214 1.91 6.11 18.97
C MET A 214 0.73 5.67 19.85
N ILE A 215 0.63 4.38 20.15
CA ILE A 215 -0.47 3.84 20.96
C ILE A 215 -0.37 4.36 22.40
N SER A 216 0.83 4.35 23.00
CA SER A 216 1.05 4.81 24.38
C SER A 216 0.86 6.32 24.54
N SER A 217 0.92 7.09 23.45
CA SER A 217 0.77 8.54 23.44
C SER A 217 -0.68 9.02 23.19
N ILE A 218 -1.64 8.12 23.04
CA ILE A 218 -3.05 8.50 22.76
C ILE A 218 -3.60 9.40 23.87
N ASP A 219 -3.40 9.04 25.14
CA ASP A 219 -3.88 9.83 26.28
C ASP A 219 -3.20 11.21 26.35
N GLN A 220 -1.94 11.30 25.96
CA GLN A 220 -1.22 12.57 25.87
C GLN A 220 -1.76 13.44 24.73
N ALA A 221 -2.11 12.83 23.61
CA ALA A 221 -2.69 13.53 22.46
C ALA A 221 -4.04 14.17 22.79
N ASP A 222 -4.85 13.55 23.66
CA ASP A 222 -6.12 14.12 24.14
C ASP A 222 -5.92 15.38 25.00
N LEU A 223 -4.73 15.57 25.58
CA LEU A 223 -4.37 16.74 26.38
C LEU A 223 -3.76 17.89 25.56
N LEU A 224 -3.40 17.63 24.30
CA LEU A 224 -2.83 18.65 23.42
C LEU A 224 -3.87 19.73 23.08
N ALA A 225 -3.40 20.96 23.00
CA ALA A 225 -4.22 22.03 22.43
C ALA A 225 -4.54 21.70 20.96
N PRO A 226 -5.72 22.11 20.44
CA PRO A 226 -6.02 21.92 19.02
C PRO A 226 -4.93 22.50 18.11
N GLY A 227 -4.47 21.73 17.13
CA GLY A 227 -3.38 22.13 16.26
C GLY A 227 -2.83 21.00 15.40
N LEU A 228 -1.75 21.30 14.70
CA LEU A 228 -0.95 20.36 13.90
C LEU A 228 0.39 20.12 14.62
N TYR A 229 0.77 18.86 14.75
CA TYR A 229 1.97 18.46 15.47
C TYR A 229 2.76 17.42 14.66
N GLU A 230 4.08 17.50 14.79
CA GLU A 230 4.96 16.39 14.44
C GLU A 230 5.34 15.63 15.69
N MET A 231 5.18 14.32 15.65
CA MET A 231 5.63 13.40 16.70
C MET A 231 7.02 12.91 16.37
N THR A 232 7.96 13.14 17.27
CA THR A 232 9.33 12.64 17.18
C THR A 232 9.60 11.66 18.32
N ILE A 233 10.34 10.58 18.01
CA ILE A 233 10.71 9.54 18.96
C ILE A 233 12.23 9.45 18.99
N THR A 234 12.83 9.81 20.12
CA THR A 234 14.26 9.71 20.36
C THR A 234 14.58 8.61 21.36
N GLU A 235 15.79 8.05 21.29
CA GLU A 235 16.25 7.12 22.31
C GLU A 235 16.46 7.88 23.62
N GLY A 236 15.88 7.39 24.71
CA GLY A 236 16.07 7.93 26.03
C GLY A 236 17.39 7.47 26.66
N ASP A 237 17.68 7.97 27.86
CA ASP A 237 18.92 7.66 28.60
C ASP A 237 19.06 6.17 28.96
N GLU A 238 17.96 5.41 28.99
CA GLU A 238 17.97 3.96 29.16
C GLU A 238 17.56 3.29 27.84
N SER A 239 18.25 2.28 27.40
CA SER A 239 18.14 1.62 26.08
C SER A 239 16.76 0.99 25.77
N SER A 240 15.80 1.06 26.69
CA SER A 240 14.43 0.55 26.54
C SER A 240 13.35 1.62 26.63
N ILE A 241 13.71 2.88 26.92
CA ILE A 241 12.77 4.00 27.07
C ILE A 241 12.95 4.91 25.86
N HIS A 242 11.84 5.27 25.22
CA HIS A 242 11.82 6.28 24.17
C HIS A 242 11.23 7.58 24.72
N ASP A 243 11.84 8.70 24.37
CA ASP A 243 11.31 10.02 24.64
C ASP A 243 10.46 10.48 23.46
N VAL A 244 9.19 10.74 23.73
CA VAL A 244 8.22 11.18 22.72
C VAL A 244 7.97 12.67 22.87
N ARG A 245 8.08 13.41 21.78
CA ARG A 245 7.82 14.86 21.74
C ARG A 245 6.80 15.19 20.65
N PHE A 246 5.96 16.15 20.97
CA PHE A 246 5.01 16.73 20.02
C PHE A 246 5.41 18.18 19.75
N GLU A 247 5.90 18.43 18.56
CA GLU A 247 6.31 19.76 18.12
C GLU A 247 5.24 20.40 17.26
N THR A 248 4.86 21.63 17.58
CA THR A 248 3.89 22.37 16.76
C THR A 248 4.45 22.62 15.37
N ARG A 249 3.61 22.39 14.36
CA ARG A 249 3.94 22.58 12.94
C ARG A 249 2.89 23.47 12.28
N ASP A 250 3.23 23.98 11.10
CA ASP A 250 2.29 24.69 10.25
C ASP A 250 2.06 23.97 8.89
N MET A 251 1.27 24.58 8.01
CA MET A 251 0.95 23.97 6.73
C MET A 251 2.14 23.94 5.76
N ASP A 252 3.12 24.81 5.96
CA ASP A 252 4.29 24.89 5.10
C ASP A 252 5.26 23.74 5.40
N ASP A 253 5.27 23.23 6.65
CA ASP A 253 6.02 22.02 6.99
C ASP A 253 5.52 20.81 6.18
N ILE A 254 4.19 20.67 5.99
CA ILE A 254 3.63 19.61 5.15
C ILE A 254 3.91 19.87 3.67
N ARG A 255 3.73 21.11 3.19
CA ARG A 255 3.99 21.48 1.79
C ARG A 255 5.45 21.30 1.40
N ALA A 256 6.38 21.48 2.34
CA ALA A 256 7.81 21.27 2.11
C ALA A 256 8.19 19.81 1.82
N LEU A 257 7.30 18.86 2.10
CA LEU A 257 7.49 17.46 1.75
C LEU A 257 7.20 17.18 0.27
N ASP A 258 6.59 18.11 -0.45
CA ASP A 258 6.16 18.00 -1.85
C ASP A 258 6.96 18.92 -2.77
N ASP A 259 6.96 18.65 -4.08
CA ASP A 259 7.57 19.48 -5.11
C ASP A 259 6.58 20.49 -5.75
N GLN A 260 5.44 20.69 -5.14
CA GLN A 260 4.29 21.51 -5.51
C GLN A 260 3.19 20.73 -6.24
N ALA A 261 1.94 21.15 -6.00
CA ALA A 261 0.75 20.46 -6.53
C ALA A 261 0.49 20.68 -8.05
N ASP A 262 1.37 21.39 -8.75
CA ASP A 262 1.19 21.69 -10.18
C ASP A 262 1.27 20.45 -11.06
N ASP A 263 2.09 19.48 -10.67
CA ASP A 263 2.25 18.21 -11.39
C ASP A 263 1.00 17.31 -11.27
N GLU A 264 0.18 17.50 -10.24
CA GLU A 264 -1.08 16.78 -10.04
C GLU A 264 -2.17 17.23 -11.05
N ALA A 265 -2.03 18.40 -11.66
CA ALA A 265 -3.01 18.92 -12.61
C ALA A 265 -3.23 17.99 -13.80
N VAL A 266 -2.22 17.18 -14.17
CA VAL A 266 -2.30 16.20 -15.26
C VAL A 266 -3.30 15.08 -14.98
N PHE A 267 -3.59 14.77 -13.72
CA PHE A 267 -4.56 13.72 -13.36
C PHE A 267 -6.01 14.14 -13.60
N GLY A 268 -6.30 15.44 -13.67
CA GLY A 268 -7.66 15.93 -13.98
C GLY A 268 -8.19 15.47 -15.35
N PRO A 269 -7.47 15.71 -16.46
CA PRO A 269 -7.77 15.12 -17.77
C PRO A 269 -7.89 13.60 -17.74
N VAL A 270 -6.98 12.90 -17.04
CA VAL A 270 -7.00 11.44 -16.90
C VAL A 270 -8.30 10.96 -16.24
N ALA A 271 -8.73 11.61 -15.17
CA ALA A 271 -10.00 11.28 -14.49
C ALA A 271 -11.22 11.45 -15.42
N ARG A 272 -11.26 12.53 -16.23
CA ARG A 272 -12.32 12.72 -17.21
C ARG A 272 -12.32 11.64 -18.30
N LEU A 273 -11.14 11.31 -18.84
CA LEU A 273 -11.00 10.24 -19.83
C LEU A 273 -11.41 8.88 -19.24
N SER A 274 -11.03 8.60 -18.01
CA SER A 274 -11.42 7.39 -17.29
C SER A 274 -12.95 7.27 -17.19
N THR A 275 -13.65 8.35 -16.87
CA THR A 275 -15.12 8.37 -16.82
C THR A 275 -15.74 8.05 -18.18
N LEU A 276 -15.19 8.60 -19.27
CA LEU A 276 -15.69 8.32 -20.63
C LEU A 276 -15.41 6.87 -21.04
N ASN A 277 -14.24 6.35 -20.73
CA ASN A 277 -13.88 4.96 -21.03
C ASN A 277 -14.77 3.97 -20.26
N ASP A 278 -15.02 4.23 -18.97
CA ASP A 278 -15.88 3.36 -18.16
C ASP A 278 -17.35 3.42 -18.64
N LEU A 279 -17.84 4.60 -19.00
CA LEU A 279 -19.17 4.74 -19.60
C LEU A 279 -19.27 3.96 -20.93
N SER A 280 -18.26 4.10 -21.79
CA SER A 280 -18.22 3.39 -23.09
C SER A 280 -18.17 1.87 -22.87
N TYR A 281 -17.34 1.40 -21.95
CA TYR A 281 -17.30 -0.01 -21.58
C TYR A 281 -18.66 -0.50 -21.08
N ARG A 282 -19.28 0.21 -20.14
CA ARG A 282 -20.56 -0.20 -19.56
C ARG A 282 -21.70 -0.25 -20.57
N LEU A 283 -21.72 0.66 -21.55
CA LEU A 283 -22.78 0.71 -22.55
C LEU A 283 -22.58 -0.28 -23.71
N MET A 284 -21.33 -0.44 -24.18
CA MET A 284 -21.06 -1.17 -25.42
C MET A 284 -20.49 -2.58 -25.21
N VAL A 285 -19.69 -2.79 -24.17
CA VAL A 285 -18.92 -4.04 -24.01
C VAL A 285 -19.46 -4.89 -22.87
N ARG A 286 -19.79 -4.29 -21.75
CA ARG A 286 -20.20 -4.99 -20.53
C ARG A 286 -21.38 -5.94 -20.72
N PRO A 287 -22.49 -5.58 -21.42
CA PRO A 287 -23.61 -6.50 -21.59
C PRO A 287 -23.19 -7.77 -22.34
N PHE A 288 -22.28 -7.64 -23.30
CA PHE A 288 -21.74 -8.75 -24.05
C PHE A 288 -20.85 -9.65 -23.17
N VAL A 289 -19.92 -9.06 -22.43
CA VAL A 289 -19.06 -9.80 -21.49
C VAL A 289 -19.91 -10.58 -20.49
N GLN A 290 -20.88 -9.91 -19.84
CA GLN A 290 -21.74 -10.54 -18.85
C GLN A 290 -22.62 -11.67 -19.41
N SER A 291 -22.98 -11.62 -20.69
CA SER A 291 -23.75 -12.69 -21.34
C SER A 291 -22.93 -13.96 -21.59
N LEU A 292 -21.61 -13.84 -21.69
CA LEU A 292 -20.69 -14.96 -21.95
C LEU A 292 -20.11 -15.56 -20.68
N ILE A 293 -19.97 -14.79 -19.62
CA ILE A 293 -19.29 -15.23 -18.41
C ILE A 293 -20.26 -15.97 -17.48
N THR A 294 -19.97 -17.24 -17.28
CA THR A 294 -20.60 -18.09 -16.27
C THR A 294 -19.66 -18.31 -15.09
N GLU A 295 -20.18 -18.73 -13.92
CA GLU A 295 -19.34 -18.99 -12.75
C GLU A 295 -18.22 -20.02 -13.01
N PRO A 296 -18.44 -21.16 -13.70
CA PRO A 296 -17.36 -22.08 -14.03
C PRO A 296 -16.27 -21.45 -14.92
N LEU A 297 -16.67 -20.59 -15.89
CA LEU A 297 -15.70 -19.92 -16.74
C LEU A 297 -14.92 -18.85 -15.95
N ALA A 298 -15.59 -18.08 -15.11
CA ALA A 298 -14.95 -17.12 -14.22
C ALA A 298 -13.93 -17.79 -13.28
N GLU A 299 -14.28 -18.95 -12.70
CA GLU A 299 -13.35 -19.70 -11.88
C GLU A 299 -12.16 -20.23 -12.70
N GLY A 300 -12.40 -20.71 -13.92
CA GLY A 300 -11.34 -21.10 -14.83
C GLY A 300 -10.37 -19.94 -15.12
N ILE A 301 -10.87 -18.74 -15.39
CA ILE A 301 -10.07 -17.53 -15.60
C ILE A 301 -9.25 -17.21 -14.34
N ARG A 302 -9.84 -17.27 -13.15
CA ARG A 302 -9.14 -17.07 -11.87
C ARG A 302 -7.99 -18.05 -11.69
N GLN A 303 -8.22 -19.33 -11.95
CA GLN A 303 -7.20 -20.39 -11.79
C GLN A 303 -6.06 -20.26 -12.81
N LEU A 304 -6.33 -19.71 -13.99
CA LEU A 304 -5.32 -19.46 -15.04
C LEU A 304 -4.56 -18.14 -14.83
N HIS A 305 -4.79 -17.41 -13.74
CA HIS A 305 -4.04 -16.18 -13.46
C HIS A 305 -2.54 -16.49 -13.30
N PRO A 306 -1.62 -15.73 -13.92
CA PRO A 306 -0.18 -16.02 -13.91
C PRO A 306 0.41 -16.23 -12.52
N LEU A 307 0.00 -15.43 -11.53
CA LEU A 307 0.47 -15.58 -10.15
C LEU A 307 0.02 -16.90 -9.49
N ARG A 308 -1.06 -17.53 -9.93
CA ARG A 308 -1.47 -18.86 -9.44
C ARG A 308 -0.72 -19.96 -10.16
N ILE A 309 -0.61 -19.84 -11.49
CA ILE A 309 0.11 -20.84 -12.31
C ILE A 309 1.58 -20.93 -11.90
N SER A 310 2.26 -19.82 -11.68
CA SER A 310 3.65 -19.81 -11.25
C SER A 310 3.87 -20.57 -9.94
N LYS A 311 2.95 -20.43 -8.99
CA LYS A 311 3.01 -21.15 -7.71
C LYS A 311 2.72 -22.62 -7.84
N TYR A 312 1.72 -22.98 -8.64
CA TYR A 312 1.47 -24.39 -8.96
C TYR A 312 2.72 -25.04 -9.57
N GLY A 313 3.41 -24.32 -10.47
CA GLY A 313 4.63 -24.78 -11.11
C GLY A 313 5.74 -25.23 -10.16
N PHE A 314 5.85 -24.54 -9.01
CA PHE A 314 6.86 -24.85 -7.98
C PHE A 314 6.29 -25.52 -6.72
N SER A 315 5.05 -25.98 -6.78
CA SER A 315 4.39 -26.65 -5.65
C SER A 315 4.57 -28.16 -5.67
N ASP A 316 4.29 -28.79 -4.53
CA ASP A 316 4.21 -30.25 -4.37
C ASP A 316 3.13 -30.92 -5.22
N LEU A 317 2.17 -30.12 -5.73
CA LEU A 317 1.13 -30.62 -6.64
C LEU A 317 1.64 -30.79 -8.07
N ASN A 318 2.80 -30.23 -8.42
CA ASN A 318 3.41 -30.40 -9.73
C ASN A 318 4.22 -31.71 -9.78
N PRO A 319 3.82 -32.70 -10.60
CA PRO A 319 4.54 -33.96 -10.69
C PRO A 319 6.02 -33.83 -11.11
N TRP A 320 6.36 -32.79 -11.87
CA TRP A 320 7.73 -32.49 -12.27
C TRP A 320 8.64 -32.11 -11.12
N MET A 321 8.07 -31.69 -9.97
CA MET A 321 8.84 -31.37 -8.76
C MET A 321 9.15 -32.59 -7.90
N LEU A 322 8.46 -33.72 -8.10
CA LEU A 322 8.65 -34.93 -7.28
C LEU A 322 10.10 -35.44 -7.24
N PRO A 323 10.88 -35.48 -8.37
CA PRO A 323 12.27 -35.93 -8.32
C PRO A 323 13.19 -35.00 -7.52
N PHE A 324 12.84 -33.73 -7.35
CA PHE A 324 13.67 -32.75 -6.63
C PHE A 324 13.58 -32.91 -5.10
N LYS A 325 12.51 -33.51 -4.57
CA LYS A 325 12.35 -33.69 -3.12
C LYS A 325 13.48 -34.49 -2.48
N PRO A 326 13.78 -35.74 -2.95
CA PRO A 326 14.88 -36.52 -2.36
C PRO A 326 16.24 -35.85 -2.59
N LEU A 327 16.43 -35.14 -3.71
CA LEU A 327 17.65 -34.38 -3.96
C LEU A 327 17.80 -33.21 -2.96
N ALA A 328 16.72 -32.51 -2.68
CA ALA A 328 16.71 -31.41 -1.69
C ALA A 328 17.00 -31.94 -0.28
N GLU A 329 16.40 -33.07 0.11
CA GLU A 329 16.66 -33.72 1.41
C GLU A 329 18.12 -34.20 1.52
N HIS A 330 18.66 -34.78 0.46
CA HIS A 330 20.07 -35.18 0.41
C HIS A 330 21.00 -33.96 0.51
N ALA A 331 20.73 -32.89 -0.24
CA ALA A 331 21.48 -31.64 -0.17
C ALA A 331 21.42 -31.03 1.23
N ARG A 332 20.24 -30.98 1.85
CA ARG A 332 20.05 -30.44 3.21
C ARG A 332 20.88 -31.21 4.24
N SER A 333 20.97 -32.52 4.12
CA SER A 333 21.71 -33.38 5.04
C SER A 333 23.24 -33.34 4.86
N ASN A 334 23.72 -32.98 3.66
CA ASN A 334 25.14 -33.07 3.30
C ASN A 334 25.78 -31.73 2.97
N ARG A 335 25.02 -30.61 3.03
CA ARG A 335 25.59 -29.29 2.71
C ARG A 335 26.56 -28.84 3.79
N GLN A 336 27.56 -28.09 3.39
CA GLN A 336 28.51 -27.43 4.27
C GLN A 336 28.52 -25.93 3.95
N ARG A 337 28.66 -25.11 4.98
CA ARG A 337 28.80 -23.66 4.79
C ARG A 337 30.12 -23.39 4.10
N VAL A 338 30.06 -22.63 3.02
CA VAL A 338 31.25 -22.13 2.32
C VAL A 338 31.80 -20.94 3.08
N ASP A 339 33.14 -20.85 3.16
CA ASP A 339 33.83 -19.73 3.80
C ASP A 339 33.55 -18.42 3.05
N ASP A 340 33.28 -17.35 3.79
CA ASP A 340 32.95 -16.04 3.22
C ASP A 340 34.10 -15.43 2.38
N THR A 341 35.32 -15.93 2.55
CA THR A 341 36.51 -15.54 1.76
C THR A 341 36.65 -16.29 0.44
N ASN A 342 35.76 -17.27 0.18
CA ASN A 342 35.80 -18.03 -1.06
C ASN A 342 35.52 -17.12 -2.26
N PRO A 343 36.42 -17.08 -3.27
CA PRO A 343 36.22 -16.18 -4.43
C PRO A 343 34.96 -16.49 -5.24
N LEU A 344 34.46 -17.73 -5.22
CA LEU A 344 33.20 -18.09 -5.88
C LEU A 344 31.98 -17.41 -5.21
N MET A 345 32.04 -17.14 -3.88
CA MET A 345 30.99 -16.38 -3.18
C MET A 345 30.93 -14.92 -3.66
N ALA A 346 32.08 -14.29 -3.87
CA ALA A 346 32.15 -12.94 -4.41
C ALA A 346 31.60 -12.87 -5.84
N MET A 347 31.95 -13.86 -6.68
CA MET A 347 31.44 -13.99 -8.04
C MET A 347 29.92 -14.21 -8.07
N GLU A 348 29.39 -15.07 -7.22
CA GLU A 348 27.95 -15.34 -7.09
C GLU A 348 27.18 -14.07 -6.69
N LYS A 349 27.66 -13.35 -5.67
CA LYS A 349 27.04 -12.07 -5.24
C LYS A 349 27.07 -11.05 -6.39
N GLN A 350 28.17 -10.98 -7.13
CA GLN A 350 28.27 -10.06 -8.28
C GLN A 350 27.30 -10.45 -9.42
N VAL A 351 27.17 -11.74 -9.73
CA VAL A 351 26.22 -12.23 -10.72
C VAL A 351 24.78 -11.93 -10.29
N SER A 352 24.45 -12.17 -9.01
CA SER A 352 23.14 -11.84 -8.46
C SER A 352 22.84 -10.35 -8.57
N ALA A 353 23.80 -9.48 -8.19
CA ALA A 353 23.64 -8.03 -8.31
C ALA A 353 23.44 -7.58 -9.77
N ASN A 354 24.14 -8.19 -10.72
CA ASN A 354 23.98 -7.88 -12.15
C ASN A 354 22.60 -8.31 -12.67
N ILE A 355 22.08 -9.46 -12.23
CA ILE A 355 20.73 -9.91 -12.59
C ILE A 355 19.70 -8.93 -12.03
N SER A 356 19.81 -8.56 -10.75
CA SER A 356 18.94 -7.57 -10.11
C SER A 356 18.93 -6.25 -10.90
N ALA A 357 20.10 -5.69 -11.16
CA ALA A 357 20.24 -4.43 -11.92
C ALA A 357 19.73 -4.51 -13.37
N SER A 358 19.64 -5.69 -13.96
CA SER A 358 19.09 -5.87 -15.32
C SER A 358 17.56 -5.91 -15.35
N LEU A 359 16.93 -6.11 -14.21
CA LEU A 359 15.47 -6.20 -14.05
C LEU A 359 14.86 -4.85 -13.64
N ASP A 360 15.64 -3.99 -13.02
CA ASP A 360 15.28 -2.62 -12.66
C ASP A 360 15.50 -1.65 -13.84
#